data_6742ae85db9c63d54c867ceafd3b0001
#
_entry.id   6742ae85db9c63d54c867ceafd3b0001
#
_cell.length_a   1.000
_cell.length_b   1.000
_cell.length_c   1.000
_cell.angle_alpha   90.00
_cell.angle_beta   90.00
_cell.angle_gamma   90.00
#
_symmetry.space_group_name_H-M   'P 1'
#
loop_
_entity.id
_entity.type
_entity.pdbx_description
1 polymer ?
#
loop_
_entity_poly.entity_id
_entity_poly.type
_entity_poly.pdbx_seq_one_letter_code
_entity_poly.pdbx_strand_id
1 'polypeptide(L)'
;MSVESIITDAAAAHFVRSPAEWEAAMNACKGDPGAVYSLVLDLYLDPELKAFAREPLIKQAAKLTGCSLAGLRDDIRRDIPSDDEARKDDLDYAREMLESFGDGNLVYAAGGFWAWREDQGRWQLVERPEISQAVQHTLEGQTRITANVVESVTRVAINAIYKPGTRFNEPAPDRINVLNGTLERQGGAWVLRNPSREDYLTAQVPVAYDPDAKCPRFLQYLDEIFQADTDKVAKALVVLELIGYSLLQACPFPAFPMLVGGGANGKSVLLDVLLNLVGRDQAAAQPLARLGDRFVNGSLRGKLINLLPEMSVGEALKDGPLKAFTAGDLVSGEFKGQDGFEFKPFSTLWTATNTMPYTRDLSDGMARRTIVIPFNRRFNESERDPDLTGKLLTELPGIMAAALHALLGVYERGGFTRPASSQAALAEWFKDSDQVALFVEDV
;
A
#
# COMPACT_ATOMS: atom_id res chain seq x y z
N MET A 1 -41.44 17.70 39.32
CA MET A 1 -40.95 18.54 38.21
C MET A 1 -39.57 17.97 37.85
N SER A 2 -39.37 17.64 36.59
CA SER A 2 -38.09 17.04 36.13
C SER A 2 -37.02 18.13 36.05
N VAL A 3 -35.77 17.74 36.20
CA VAL A 3 -34.60 18.64 36.08
C VAL A 3 -34.59 19.38 34.73
N GLU A 4 -35.12 18.76 33.67
CA GLU A 4 -35.32 19.39 32.35
C GLU A 4 -36.28 20.58 32.34
N SER A 5 -37.31 20.55 33.18
CA SER A 5 -38.28 21.67 33.30
C SER A 5 -37.67 22.90 34.00
N ILE A 6 -36.68 22.66 34.87
CA ILE A 6 -35.98 23.75 35.59
C ILE A 6 -34.93 24.40 34.67
N ILE A 7 -34.29 23.60 33.80
CA ILE A 7 -33.30 24.11 32.82
C ILE A 7 -33.98 24.93 31.71
N THR A 8 -35.18 24.53 31.30
CA THR A 8 -35.93 25.25 30.23
C THR A 8 -36.51 26.60 30.71
N ASP A 9 -36.91 26.72 31.98
CA ASP A 9 -37.39 27.99 32.55
C ASP A 9 -36.24 28.96 32.89
N ALA A 10 -35.05 28.44 33.26
CA ALA A 10 -33.86 29.27 33.53
C ALA A 10 -33.23 29.87 32.26
N ALA A 11 -33.40 29.23 31.10
CA ALA A 11 -32.89 29.72 29.81
C ALA A 11 -33.66 30.94 29.25
N ALA A 12 -34.80 31.28 29.85
CA ALA A 12 -35.66 32.39 29.37
C ALA A 12 -35.41 33.77 30.05
N ALA A 13 -34.54 33.87 31.06
CA ALA A 13 -34.21 35.11 31.71
C ALA A 13 -32.71 35.32 31.87
N HIS A 14 -32.04 35.83 30.82
CA HIS A 14 -30.68 36.33 30.92
C HIS A 14 -30.63 37.55 31.86
N PHE A 15 -30.55 37.34 33.17
CA PHE A 15 -30.20 38.38 34.13
C PHE A 15 -28.68 38.46 34.25
N VAL A 16 -28.05 39.30 33.43
CA VAL A 16 -26.65 39.70 33.62
C VAL A 16 -26.58 40.50 34.92
N ARG A 17 -25.98 39.94 35.97
CA ARG A 17 -25.77 40.63 37.24
C ARG A 17 -24.32 41.09 37.34
N SER A 18 -24.13 42.33 37.80
CA SER A 18 -22.80 42.79 38.20
C SER A 18 -22.29 42.00 39.44
N PRO A 19 -20.99 41.95 39.70
CA PRO A 19 -20.43 41.28 40.88
C PRO A 19 -21.06 41.80 42.21
N ALA A 20 -21.41 43.09 42.28
CA ALA A 20 -22.05 43.67 43.46
C ALA A 20 -23.52 43.18 43.64
N GLU A 21 -24.24 42.97 42.55
CA GLU A 21 -25.61 42.44 42.58
C GLU A 21 -25.60 40.94 42.95
N TRP A 22 -24.60 40.17 42.50
CA TRP A 22 -24.40 38.79 42.95
C TRP A 22 -24.09 38.71 44.44
N GLU A 23 -23.24 39.62 44.97
CA GLU A 23 -22.91 39.70 46.36
C GLU A 23 -24.15 40.06 47.22
N ALA A 24 -24.94 41.01 46.76
CA ALA A 24 -26.19 41.41 47.44
C ALA A 24 -27.20 40.26 47.47
N ALA A 25 -27.38 39.52 46.35
CA ALA A 25 -28.29 38.39 46.27
C ALA A 25 -27.87 37.27 47.24
N MET A 26 -26.59 36.93 47.32
CA MET A 26 -26.09 35.94 48.27
C MET A 26 -26.27 36.36 49.73
N ASN A 27 -26.07 37.63 50.04
CA ASN A 27 -26.27 38.14 51.39
C ASN A 27 -27.76 38.13 51.79
N ALA A 28 -28.68 38.35 50.86
CA ALA A 28 -30.11 38.25 51.10
C ALA A 28 -30.56 36.81 51.46
N CYS A 29 -29.85 35.81 51.01
CA CYS A 29 -30.06 34.40 51.31
C CYS A 29 -29.29 33.92 52.56
N LYS A 30 -28.73 34.83 53.37
CA LYS A 30 -27.99 34.48 54.57
C LYS A 30 -28.89 33.72 55.55
N GLY A 31 -28.48 32.52 55.90
CA GLY A 31 -29.23 31.58 56.74
C GLY A 31 -29.93 30.44 56.00
N ASP A 32 -29.91 30.47 54.67
CA ASP A 32 -30.35 29.38 53.80
C ASP A 32 -29.20 28.90 52.89
N PRO A 33 -28.40 27.90 53.32
CA PRO A 33 -27.29 27.40 52.55
C PRO A 33 -27.66 26.84 51.17
N GLY A 34 -28.88 26.27 51.03
CA GLY A 34 -29.36 25.72 49.76
C GLY A 34 -29.64 26.85 48.75
N ALA A 35 -30.26 27.97 49.18
CA ALA A 35 -30.49 29.13 48.32
C ALA A 35 -29.18 29.81 47.91
N VAL A 36 -28.20 29.88 48.83
CA VAL A 36 -26.86 30.39 48.48
C VAL A 36 -26.16 29.50 47.47
N TYR A 37 -26.27 28.17 47.63
CA TYR A 37 -25.68 27.22 46.70
C TYR A 37 -26.29 27.31 45.29
N SER A 38 -27.64 27.44 45.19
CA SER A 38 -28.32 27.66 43.92
C SER A 38 -27.83 28.91 43.21
N LEU A 39 -27.64 30.02 43.92
CA LEU A 39 -27.05 31.26 43.35
C LEU A 39 -25.61 31.08 42.90
N VAL A 40 -24.84 30.19 43.54
CA VAL A 40 -23.47 29.84 43.09
C VAL A 40 -23.49 29.07 41.78
N LEU A 41 -24.44 28.16 41.59
CA LEU A 41 -24.60 27.46 40.31
C LEU A 41 -24.96 28.42 39.18
N ASP A 42 -25.93 29.34 39.42
CA ASP A 42 -26.32 30.39 38.47
C ASP A 42 -25.15 31.32 38.11
N LEU A 43 -24.30 31.67 39.09
CA LEU A 43 -23.10 32.50 38.90
C LEU A 43 -22.07 31.85 37.99
N TYR A 44 -21.97 30.51 38.02
CA TYR A 44 -21.10 29.76 37.09
C TYR A 44 -21.67 29.69 35.68
N LEU A 45 -22.98 29.72 35.51
CA LEU A 45 -23.69 29.74 34.24
C LEU A 45 -23.76 31.12 33.60
N ASP A 46 -23.38 32.21 34.31
CA ASP A 46 -23.35 33.58 33.78
C ASP A 46 -22.16 33.73 32.80
N PRO A 47 -22.41 33.88 31.47
CA PRO A 47 -21.35 33.95 30.46
C PRO A 47 -20.56 35.27 30.51
N GLU A 48 -21.14 36.34 31.10
CA GLU A 48 -20.50 37.64 31.17
C GLU A 48 -19.58 37.81 32.39
N LEU A 49 -19.75 36.93 33.40
CA LEU A 49 -18.95 37.02 34.62
C LEU A 49 -17.60 36.31 34.44
N LYS A 50 -16.54 37.11 34.33
CA LYS A 50 -15.18 36.60 34.16
C LYS A 50 -14.69 35.80 35.36
N ALA A 51 -13.85 34.76 35.13
CA ALA A 51 -13.36 33.86 36.17
C ALA A 51 -12.74 34.56 37.39
N PHE A 52 -12.00 35.68 37.19
CA PHE A 52 -11.40 36.42 38.28
C PHE A 52 -12.44 37.12 39.19
N ALA A 53 -13.62 37.48 38.67
CA ALA A 53 -14.72 38.08 39.42
C ALA A 53 -15.55 37.04 40.19
N ARG A 54 -15.52 35.76 39.79
CA ARG A 54 -16.19 34.65 40.46
C ARG A 54 -15.52 34.28 41.78
N GLU A 55 -14.19 34.34 41.86
CA GLU A 55 -13.43 33.87 43.03
C GLU A 55 -13.77 34.55 44.36
N PRO A 56 -13.95 35.88 44.43
CA PRO A 56 -14.42 36.55 45.66
C PRO A 56 -15.81 36.10 46.07
N LEU A 57 -16.73 35.91 45.13
CA LEU A 57 -18.12 35.49 45.37
C LEU A 57 -18.20 34.07 45.90
N ILE A 58 -17.39 33.15 45.37
CA ILE A 58 -17.29 31.78 45.87
C ILE A 58 -16.77 31.74 47.31
N LYS A 59 -15.78 32.57 47.64
CA LYS A 59 -15.27 32.70 49.02
C LYS A 59 -16.35 33.24 49.98
N GLN A 60 -17.18 34.13 49.50
CA GLN A 60 -18.32 34.65 50.28
C GLN A 60 -19.39 33.58 50.46
N ALA A 61 -19.76 32.85 49.41
CA ALA A 61 -20.70 31.74 49.48
C ALA A 61 -20.23 30.66 50.48
N ALA A 62 -18.96 30.32 50.49
CA ALA A 62 -18.40 29.37 51.46
C ALA A 62 -18.56 29.81 52.90
N LYS A 63 -18.43 31.16 53.17
CA LYS A 63 -18.68 31.72 54.50
C LYS A 63 -20.15 31.69 54.89
N LEU A 64 -21.04 31.94 53.92
CA LEU A 64 -22.49 31.98 54.16
C LEU A 64 -23.09 30.60 54.36
N THR A 65 -22.57 29.60 53.65
CA THR A 65 -23.01 28.21 53.76
C THR A 65 -22.36 27.44 54.91
N GLY A 66 -21.25 27.96 55.45
CA GLY A 66 -20.46 27.26 56.49
C GLY A 66 -19.61 26.11 55.94
N CYS A 67 -19.54 25.96 54.64
CA CYS A 67 -18.73 24.93 53.95
C CYS A 67 -17.25 25.36 53.85
N SER A 68 -16.34 24.41 53.78
CA SER A 68 -14.99 24.74 53.40
C SER A 68 -14.95 25.14 51.93
N LEU A 69 -14.04 26.06 51.57
CA LEU A 69 -13.89 26.52 50.17
C LEU A 69 -13.59 25.35 49.21
N ALA A 70 -12.81 24.36 49.68
CA ALA A 70 -12.53 23.14 48.91
C ALA A 70 -13.77 22.28 48.71
N GLY A 71 -14.56 22.04 49.78
CA GLY A 71 -15.81 21.28 49.69
C GLY A 71 -16.84 21.94 48.76
N LEU A 72 -17.02 23.29 48.87
CA LEU A 72 -17.91 24.00 47.96
C LEU A 72 -17.46 23.90 46.50
N ARG A 73 -16.16 23.96 46.23
CA ARG A 73 -15.65 23.77 44.87
C ARG A 73 -15.83 22.35 44.34
N ASP A 74 -15.71 21.34 45.18
CA ASP A 74 -15.94 19.94 44.80
C ASP A 74 -17.43 19.69 44.52
N ASP A 75 -18.34 20.31 45.29
CA ASP A 75 -19.78 20.25 45.04
C ASP A 75 -20.15 20.95 43.73
N ILE A 76 -19.61 22.15 43.48
CA ILE A 76 -19.80 22.88 42.22
C ILE A 76 -19.32 22.05 41.03
N ARG A 77 -18.14 21.41 41.12
CA ARG A 77 -17.61 20.54 40.05
C ARG A 77 -18.51 19.34 39.80
N ARG A 78 -19.24 18.86 40.79
CA ARG A 78 -20.16 17.73 40.64
C ARG A 78 -21.46 18.11 39.96
N ASP A 79 -21.99 19.32 40.29
CA ASP A 79 -23.31 19.73 39.86
C ASP A 79 -23.34 20.59 38.60
N ILE A 80 -22.22 21.26 38.28
CA ILE A 80 -22.04 21.93 37.00
C ILE A 80 -21.19 21.00 36.13
N PRO A 81 -21.74 20.46 35.01
CA PRO A 81 -20.93 19.76 34.01
C PRO A 81 -19.78 20.70 33.62
N SER A 82 -18.55 20.30 33.87
CA SER A 82 -17.41 21.05 33.39
C SER A 82 -17.47 21.10 31.86
N ASP A 83 -17.12 22.24 31.26
CA ASP A 83 -16.85 22.31 29.82
C ASP A 83 -15.86 21.22 29.35
N ASP A 84 -15.14 20.59 30.28
CA ASP A 84 -14.27 19.44 30.05
C ASP A 84 -15.02 18.11 29.75
N GLU A 85 -16.29 17.94 30.20
CA GLU A 85 -17.10 16.76 29.85
C GLU A 85 -17.67 16.84 28.42
N ALA A 86 -17.74 18.03 27.86
CA ALA A 86 -18.12 18.26 26.46
C ALA A 86 -16.89 18.33 25.52
N ARG A 87 -15.67 18.31 26.07
CA ARG A 87 -14.45 18.32 25.26
C ARG A 87 -14.11 16.93 24.81
N LYS A 88 -14.12 16.76 23.47
CA LYS A 88 -13.62 15.53 22.84
C LYS A 88 -12.19 15.25 23.30
N ASP A 89 -11.92 14.00 23.62
CA ASP A 89 -10.61 13.50 23.92
C ASP A 89 -9.89 12.95 22.68
N ASP A 90 -8.64 12.49 22.83
CA ASP A 90 -7.85 11.93 21.74
C ASP A 90 -8.53 10.69 21.12
N LEU A 91 -9.34 9.96 21.88
CA LEU A 91 -10.08 8.79 21.39
C LEU A 91 -11.24 9.20 20.48
N ASP A 92 -11.96 10.27 20.85
CA ASP A 92 -13.06 10.82 20.03
C ASP A 92 -12.52 11.34 18.70
N TYR A 93 -11.43 12.11 18.74
CA TYR A 93 -10.76 12.58 17.52
C TYR A 93 -10.22 11.43 16.67
N ALA A 94 -9.66 10.40 17.29
CA ALA A 94 -9.21 9.22 16.56
C ALA A 94 -10.37 8.50 15.86
N ARG A 95 -11.54 8.36 16.52
CA ARG A 95 -12.74 7.77 15.91
C ARG A 95 -13.24 8.58 14.73
N GLU A 96 -13.36 9.90 14.87
CA GLU A 96 -13.78 10.78 13.76
C GLU A 96 -12.82 10.68 12.55
N MET A 97 -11.53 10.69 12.82
CA MET A 97 -10.53 10.50 11.75
C MET A 97 -10.70 9.13 11.07
N LEU A 98 -10.90 8.06 11.83
CA LEU A 98 -11.12 6.72 11.28
C LEU A 98 -12.42 6.63 10.47
N GLU A 99 -13.49 7.28 10.92
CA GLU A 99 -14.77 7.36 10.19
C GLU A 99 -14.60 8.03 8.82
N SER A 100 -13.69 8.99 8.68
CA SER A 100 -13.41 9.66 7.39
C SER A 100 -12.87 8.71 6.31
N PHE A 101 -12.23 7.60 6.71
CA PHE A 101 -11.78 6.54 5.80
C PHE A 101 -12.88 5.51 5.50
N GLY A 102 -13.99 5.51 6.25
CA GLY A 102 -15.04 4.49 6.19
C GLY A 102 -14.75 3.27 7.08
N ASP A 103 -15.81 2.62 7.57
CA ASP A 103 -15.69 1.51 8.52
C ASP A 103 -14.88 0.33 7.96
N GLY A 104 -13.81 -0.01 8.65
CA GLY A 104 -12.90 -1.10 8.29
C GLY A 104 -12.03 -0.85 7.05
N ASN A 105 -12.06 0.35 6.48
CA ASN A 105 -11.25 0.72 5.30
C ASN A 105 -9.85 1.21 5.64
N LEU A 106 -9.52 1.40 6.92
CA LEU A 106 -8.17 1.68 7.38
C LEU A 106 -7.75 0.64 8.42
N VAL A 107 -6.57 0.07 8.26
CA VAL A 107 -5.98 -0.87 9.22
C VAL A 107 -4.51 -0.52 9.45
N TYR A 108 -4.00 -0.80 10.65
CA TYR A 108 -2.57 -0.76 10.92
C TYR A 108 -2.04 -2.19 10.99
N ALA A 109 -1.24 -2.57 10.02
CA ALA A 109 -0.72 -3.93 9.87
C ALA A 109 0.63 -3.93 9.15
N ALA A 110 1.43 -4.94 9.36
CA ALA A 110 2.75 -5.09 8.71
C ALA A 110 3.61 -3.81 8.76
N GLY A 111 3.58 -3.11 9.91
CA GLY A 111 4.39 -1.92 10.19
C GLY A 111 3.90 -0.61 9.52
N GLY A 112 2.65 -0.55 9.02
CA GLY A 112 2.13 0.66 8.38
C GLY A 112 0.62 0.75 8.36
N PHE A 113 0.14 1.93 7.97
CA PHE A 113 -1.27 2.16 7.70
C PHE A 113 -1.63 1.66 6.29
N TRP A 114 -2.71 0.91 6.16
CA TRP A 114 -3.22 0.42 4.90
C TRP A 114 -4.66 0.85 4.74
N ALA A 115 -4.95 1.58 3.66
CA ALA A 115 -6.30 1.98 3.31
C ALA A 115 -6.85 1.13 2.17
N TRP A 116 -8.07 0.66 2.31
CA TRP A 116 -8.82 0.06 1.23
C TRP A 116 -9.27 1.17 0.28
N ARG A 117 -8.88 1.07 -0.98
CA ARG A 117 -9.31 1.97 -2.06
C ARG A 117 -10.40 1.26 -2.86
N GLU A 118 -11.64 1.60 -2.58
CA GLU A 118 -12.81 0.93 -3.18
C GLU A 118 -12.86 1.10 -4.71
N ASP A 119 -12.49 2.29 -5.20
CA ASP A 119 -12.36 2.61 -6.62
C ASP A 119 -11.29 1.79 -7.34
N GLN A 120 -10.28 1.30 -6.61
CA GLN A 120 -9.17 0.50 -7.14
C GLN A 120 -9.27 -0.98 -6.73
N GLY A 121 -10.14 -1.33 -5.80
CA GLY A 121 -10.28 -2.70 -5.31
C GLY A 121 -9.01 -3.26 -4.66
N ARG A 122 -8.20 -2.43 -4.00
CA ARG A 122 -6.94 -2.84 -3.37
C ARG A 122 -6.66 -2.14 -2.05
N TRP A 123 -5.81 -2.74 -1.25
CA TRP A 123 -5.18 -2.10 -0.11
C TRP A 123 -3.95 -1.31 -0.56
N GLN A 124 -3.86 -0.08 -0.13
CA GLN A 124 -2.73 0.80 -0.42
C GLN A 124 -2.04 1.21 0.89
N LEU A 125 -0.72 1.14 0.91
CA LEU A 125 0.06 1.69 2.01
C LEU A 125 -0.11 3.20 2.03
N VAL A 126 -0.52 3.74 3.18
CA VAL A 126 -0.73 5.17 3.40
C VAL A 126 0.51 5.74 4.08
N GLU A 127 1.05 6.80 3.54
CA GLU A 127 2.21 7.45 4.13
C GLU A 127 1.82 8.19 5.41
N ARG A 128 2.74 8.24 6.38
CA ARG A 128 2.51 8.92 7.67
C ARG A 128 2.07 10.40 7.53
N PRO A 129 2.60 11.20 6.57
CA PRO A 129 2.10 12.56 6.34
C PRO A 129 0.62 12.61 5.97
N GLU A 130 0.10 11.67 5.17
CA GLU A 130 -1.33 11.61 4.81
C GLU A 130 -2.20 11.36 6.05
N ILE A 131 -1.79 10.45 6.94
CA ILE A 131 -2.49 10.22 8.22
C ILE A 131 -2.43 11.47 9.10
N SER A 132 -1.27 12.13 9.18
CA SER A 132 -1.14 13.36 9.97
C SER A 132 -2.04 14.48 9.44
N GLN A 133 -2.20 14.59 8.12
CA GLN A 133 -3.12 15.54 7.50
C GLN A 133 -4.59 15.20 7.82
N ALA A 134 -4.98 13.93 7.77
CA ALA A 134 -6.32 13.51 8.15
C ALA A 134 -6.63 13.85 9.61
N VAL A 135 -5.70 13.60 10.54
CA VAL A 135 -5.82 14.00 11.95
C VAL A 135 -5.92 15.50 12.07
N GLN A 136 -5.08 16.29 11.40
CA GLN A 136 -5.14 17.76 11.45
C GLN A 136 -6.49 18.27 10.95
N HIS A 137 -7.02 17.74 9.86
CA HIS A 137 -8.32 18.10 9.33
C HIS A 137 -9.46 17.83 10.35
N THR A 138 -9.40 16.68 11.03
CA THR A 138 -10.36 16.35 12.10
C THR A 138 -10.28 17.34 13.27
N LEU A 139 -9.08 17.82 13.62
CA LEU A 139 -8.86 18.75 14.72
C LEU A 139 -9.22 20.22 14.39
N GLU A 140 -9.37 20.57 13.10
CA GLU A 140 -9.66 21.95 12.65
C GLU A 140 -10.97 22.49 13.26
N GLY A 141 -10.88 23.67 13.86
CA GLY A 141 -12.01 24.33 14.50
C GLY A 141 -12.46 23.71 15.84
N GLN A 142 -11.90 22.57 16.25
CA GLN A 142 -12.31 21.85 17.46
C GLN A 142 -11.33 22.03 18.62
N THR A 143 -10.01 22.08 18.32
CA THR A 143 -8.98 22.26 19.35
C THR A 143 -7.71 22.91 18.77
N ARG A 144 -6.77 23.28 19.67
CA ARG A 144 -5.46 23.80 19.24
C ARG A 144 -4.62 22.67 18.64
N ILE A 145 -4.30 22.78 17.36
CA ILE A 145 -3.46 21.82 16.66
C ILE A 145 -2.00 22.00 17.06
N THR A 146 -1.39 20.98 17.64
CA THR A 146 0.03 20.89 17.94
C THR A 146 0.59 19.53 17.49
N ALA A 147 1.89 19.45 17.26
CA ALA A 147 2.53 18.18 16.90
C ALA A 147 2.25 17.06 17.92
N ASN A 148 2.22 17.39 19.22
CA ASN A 148 1.94 16.42 20.28
C ASN A 148 0.50 15.89 20.21
N VAL A 149 -0.49 16.74 19.95
CA VAL A 149 -1.90 16.32 19.82
C VAL A 149 -2.04 15.41 18.59
N VAL A 150 -1.49 15.80 17.43
CA VAL A 150 -1.51 14.98 16.21
C VAL A 150 -0.89 13.62 16.45
N GLU A 151 0.27 13.56 17.12
CA GLU A 151 0.95 12.31 17.43
C GLU A 151 0.16 11.45 18.43
N SER A 152 -0.48 12.06 19.43
CA SER A 152 -1.30 11.37 20.43
C SER A 152 -2.53 10.73 19.79
N VAL A 153 -3.29 11.48 19.00
CA VAL A 153 -4.46 11.00 18.25
C VAL A 153 -4.05 9.88 17.28
N THR A 154 -2.93 10.06 16.55
CA THR A 154 -2.41 9.03 15.64
C THR A 154 -2.11 7.74 16.39
N ARG A 155 -1.50 7.80 17.56
CA ARG A 155 -1.17 6.62 18.38
C ARG A 155 -2.42 5.91 18.90
N VAL A 156 -3.43 6.67 19.32
CA VAL A 156 -4.73 6.12 19.73
C VAL A 156 -5.41 5.42 18.54
N ALA A 157 -5.38 6.05 17.36
CA ALA A 157 -5.92 5.45 16.14
C ALA A 157 -5.21 4.13 15.77
N ILE A 158 -3.86 4.07 15.86
CA ILE A 158 -3.10 2.84 15.64
C ILE A 158 -3.63 1.71 16.53
N ASN A 159 -3.78 1.97 17.84
CA ASN A 159 -4.27 0.97 18.79
C ASN A 159 -5.68 0.48 18.45
N ALA A 160 -6.55 1.36 17.97
CA ALA A 160 -7.93 1.03 17.62
C ALA A 160 -8.05 0.12 16.38
N ILE A 161 -7.16 0.31 15.38
CA ILE A 161 -7.22 -0.41 14.10
C ILE A 161 -6.09 -1.43 13.92
N TYR A 162 -5.36 -1.75 14.99
CA TYR A 162 -4.26 -2.71 14.93
C TYR A 162 -4.75 -4.12 14.62
N LYS A 163 -4.31 -4.67 13.49
CA LYS A 163 -4.62 -6.03 13.05
C LYS A 163 -3.32 -6.86 12.97
N PRO A 164 -2.89 -7.49 14.08
CA PRO A 164 -1.73 -8.35 14.06
C PRO A 164 -1.97 -9.58 13.17
N GLY A 165 -0.92 -10.05 12.50
CA GLY A 165 -0.99 -11.24 11.66
C GLY A 165 -1.65 -11.05 10.31
N THR A 166 -2.08 -9.84 9.92
CA THR A 166 -2.54 -9.55 8.56
C THR A 166 -1.42 -9.79 7.56
N ARG A 167 -1.71 -10.61 6.56
CA ARG A 167 -0.77 -10.95 5.49
C ARG A 167 -1.36 -10.53 4.16
N PHE A 168 -0.82 -9.46 3.61
CA PHE A 168 -1.23 -8.98 2.29
C PHE A 168 -0.75 -9.92 1.20
N ASN A 169 -1.59 -10.13 0.17
CA ASN A 169 -1.39 -10.97 -1.02
C ASN A 169 -1.26 -12.48 -0.75
N GLU A 170 -1.10 -12.94 0.49
CA GLU A 170 -0.94 -14.37 0.81
C GLU A 170 -2.25 -15.16 0.78
N PRO A 171 -3.40 -14.62 1.21
CA PRO A 171 -4.66 -15.39 1.24
C PRO A 171 -5.19 -15.74 -0.16
N ALA A 172 -4.70 -15.09 -1.20
CA ALA A 172 -5.29 -15.16 -2.53
C ALA A 172 -4.23 -15.22 -3.66
N PRO A 173 -3.35 -16.24 -3.70
CA PRO A 173 -2.25 -16.33 -4.66
C PRO A 173 -2.71 -16.44 -6.13
N ASP A 174 -3.93 -16.93 -6.37
CA ASP A 174 -4.52 -17.13 -7.69
C ASP A 174 -5.52 -16.02 -8.06
N ARG A 175 -5.32 -14.81 -7.51
CA ARG A 175 -6.15 -13.65 -7.79
C ARG A 175 -5.33 -12.51 -8.38
N ILE A 176 -5.94 -11.80 -9.33
CA ILE A 176 -5.35 -10.65 -10.01
C ILE A 176 -6.37 -9.52 -9.96
N ASN A 177 -6.04 -8.41 -9.30
CA ASN A 177 -6.89 -7.24 -9.34
C ASN A 177 -6.64 -6.47 -10.63
N VAL A 178 -7.71 -6.21 -11.38
CA VAL A 178 -7.73 -5.49 -12.66
C VAL A 178 -8.65 -4.28 -12.56
N LEU A 179 -8.65 -3.41 -13.56
CA LEU A 179 -9.39 -2.15 -13.50
C LEU A 179 -10.91 -2.33 -13.29
N ASN A 180 -11.50 -3.39 -13.82
CA ASN A 180 -12.95 -3.67 -13.75
C ASN A 180 -13.31 -4.80 -12.77
N GLY A 181 -12.41 -5.22 -11.88
CA GLY A 181 -12.72 -6.25 -10.88
C GLY A 181 -11.52 -7.03 -10.40
N THR A 182 -11.79 -8.18 -9.81
CA THR A 182 -10.77 -9.16 -9.42
C THR A 182 -10.97 -10.45 -10.21
N LEU A 183 -9.94 -10.88 -10.89
CA LEU A 183 -9.88 -12.19 -11.54
C LEU A 183 -9.52 -13.25 -10.51
N GLU A 184 -10.23 -14.35 -10.52
CA GLU A 184 -9.97 -15.52 -9.70
C GLU A 184 -9.86 -16.75 -10.60
N ARG A 185 -8.84 -17.58 -10.37
CA ARG A 185 -8.69 -18.81 -11.14
C ARG A 185 -9.62 -19.90 -10.58
N GLN A 186 -10.62 -20.30 -11.36
CA GLN A 186 -11.60 -21.32 -10.99
C GLN A 186 -11.73 -22.35 -12.14
N GLY A 187 -11.60 -23.63 -11.82
CA GLY A 187 -11.84 -24.72 -12.79
C GLY A 187 -11.00 -24.63 -14.07
N GLY A 188 -9.80 -24.04 -14.02
CA GLY A 188 -8.94 -23.87 -15.20
C GLY A 188 -9.31 -22.64 -16.06
N ALA A 189 -10.10 -21.71 -15.56
CA ALA A 189 -10.44 -20.45 -16.23
C ALA A 189 -10.26 -19.25 -15.30
N TRP A 190 -10.11 -18.07 -15.87
CA TRP A 190 -10.15 -16.80 -15.15
C TRP A 190 -11.58 -16.27 -15.10
N VAL A 191 -12.10 -16.08 -13.90
CA VAL A 191 -13.46 -15.57 -13.64
C VAL A 191 -13.35 -14.19 -13.02
N LEU A 192 -14.01 -13.20 -13.64
CA LEU A 192 -14.08 -11.84 -13.14
C LEU A 192 -15.18 -11.74 -12.07
N ARG A 193 -14.88 -11.14 -10.93
CA ARG A 193 -15.81 -10.83 -9.85
C ARG A 193 -15.56 -9.43 -9.27
N ASN A 194 -16.46 -8.97 -8.42
CA ASN A 194 -16.25 -7.73 -7.68
C ASN A 194 -15.03 -7.84 -6.76
N PRO A 195 -14.26 -6.76 -6.62
CA PRO A 195 -13.16 -6.71 -5.63
C PRO A 195 -13.67 -6.93 -4.21
N SER A 196 -12.84 -7.51 -3.37
CA SER A 196 -13.12 -7.68 -1.95
C SER A 196 -11.91 -7.30 -1.11
N ARG A 197 -12.15 -6.53 -0.04
CA ARG A 197 -11.08 -6.17 0.90
C ARG A 197 -10.50 -7.37 1.66
N GLU A 198 -11.25 -8.45 1.77
CA GLU A 198 -10.83 -9.72 2.37
C GLU A 198 -9.80 -10.47 1.52
N ASP A 199 -9.60 -10.07 0.27
CA ASP A 199 -8.54 -10.60 -0.60
C ASP A 199 -7.15 -10.09 -0.21
N TYR A 200 -7.09 -8.97 0.51
CA TYR A 200 -5.84 -8.31 0.91
C TYR A 200 -4.88 -8.03 -0.24
N LEU A 201 -5.38 -7.83 -1.47
CA LEU A 201 -4.56 -7.50 -2.63
C LEU A 201 -4.03 -6.06 -2.54
N THR A 202 -2.76 -5.86 -2.92
CA THR A 202 -2.10 -4.54 -2.83
C THR A 202 -1.75 -3.93 -4.18
N ALA A 203 -1.78 -4.71 -5.26
CA ALA A 203 -1.54 -4.22 -6.61
C ALA A 203 -2.83 -4.24 -7.44
N GLN A 204 -2.88 -3.40 -8.49
CA GLN A 204 -3.94 -3.40 -9.48
C GLN A 204 -3.33 -3.22 -10.88
N VAL A 205 -3.62 -4.13 -11.78
CA VAL A 205 -3.31 -3.98 -13.21
C VAL A 205 -4.25 -2.92 -13.80
N PRO A 206 -3.75 -1.78 -14.33
CA PRO A 206 -4.57 -0.67 -14.77
C PRO A 206 -5.20 -0.89 -16.17
N VAL A 207 -5.63 -2.12 -16.42
CA VAL A 207 -6.27 -2.57 -17.66
C VAL A 207 -7.54 -3.32 -17.32
N ALA A 208 -8.64 -3.03 -18.01
CA ALA A 208 -9.88 -3.77 -17.87
C ALA A 208 -9.74 -5.14 -18.53
N TYR A 209 -10.17 -6.19 -17.84
CA TYR A 209 -10.20 -7.53 -18.42
C TYR A 209 -11.41 -7.70 -19.34
N ASP A 210 -11.12 -8.11 -20.55
CA ASP A 210 -12.10 -8.55 -21.56
C ASP A 210 -11.58 -9.88 -22.15
N PRO A 211 -12.24 -11.02 -21.91
CA PRO A 211 -11.80 -12.32 -22.40
C PRO A 211 -11.83 -12.43 -23.94
N ASP A 212 -12.62 -11.60 -24.61
CA ASP A 212 -12.78 -11.59 -26.06
C ASP A 212 -11.87 -10.59 -26.78
N ALA A 213 -11.17 -9.75 -26.04
CA ALA A 213 -10.23 -8.78 -26.58
C ALA A 213 -9.12 -9.48 -27.40
N LYS A 214 -8.74 -8.87 -28.53
CA LYS A 214 -7.71 -9.40 -29.43
C LYS A 214 -6.49 -8.50 -29.45
N CYS A 215 -5.31 -9.10 -29.76
CA CYS A 215 -4.05 -8.38 -29.89
C CYS A 215 -3.28 -8.77 -31.17
N PRO A 216 -3.89 -8.61 -32.35
CA PRO A 216 -3.30 -9.09 -33.61
C PRO A 216 -1.95 -8.47 -33.91
N ARG A 217 -1.75 -7.17 -33.61
CA ARG A 217 -0.47 -6.47 -33.88
C ARG A 217 0.61 -6.95 -32.91
N PHE A 218 0.26 -7.25 -31.64
CA PHE A 218 1.19 -7.82 -30.67
C PHE A 218 1.61 -9.24 -31.04
N LEU A 219 0.68 -10.08 -31.49
CA LEU A 219 1.00 -11.44 -31.97
C LEU A 219 1.90 -11.39 -33.23
N GLN A 220 1.60 -10.48 -34.15
CA GLN A 220 2.47 -10.22 -35.31
C GLN A 220 3.84 -9.74 -34.86
N TYR A 221 3.95 -8.84 -33.91
CA TYR A 221 5.22 -8.40 -33.34
C TYR A 221 6.03 -9.55 -32.75
N LEU A 222 5.41 -10.47 -31.99
CA LEU A 222 6.09 -11.69 -31.48
C LEU A 222 6.59 -12.58 -32.63
N ASP A 223 5.81 -12.75 -33.70
CA ASP A 223 6.23 -13.49 -34.89
C ASP A 223 7.40 -12.80 -35.59
N GLU A 224 7.38 -11.47 -35.72
CA GLU A 224 8.44 -10.66 -36.33
C GLU A 224 9.76 -10.78 -35.56
N ILE A 225 9.78 -10.62 -34.24
CA ILE A 225 11.01 -10.63 -33.42
C ILE A 225 11.66 -12.01 -33.35
N PHE A 226 10.88 -13.08 -33.47
CA PHE A 226 11.36 -14.46 -33.43
C PHE A 226 11.38 -15.15 -34.81
N GLN A 227 11.17 -14.42 -35.89
CA GLN A 227 11.04 -14.98 -37.24
C GLN A 227 12.25 -15.86 -37.65
N ALA A 228 13.45 -15.53 -37.18
CA ALA A 228 14.68 -16.25 -37.49
C ALA A 228 14.83 -17.58 -36.72
N ASP A 229 13.99 -17.82 -35.72
CA ASP A 229 14.13 -18.96 -34.82
C ASP A 229 13.24 -20.14 -35.24
N THR A 230 13.75 -21.34 -35.21
CA THR A 230 12.99 -22.55 -35.54
C THR A 230 11.92 -22.89 -34.51
N ASP A 231 12.09 -22.44 -33.26
CA ASP A 231 11.18 -22.61 -32.13
C ASP A 231 10.40 -21.33 -31.78
N LYS A 232 10.20 -20.42 -32.76
CA LYS A 232 9.55 -19.12 -32.59
C LYS A 232 8.20 -19.18 -31.86
N VAL A 233 7.39 -20.23 -32.12
CA VAL A 233 6.08 -20.43 -31.48
C VAL A 233 6.24 -20.67 -29.98
N ALA A 234 7.19 -21.50 -29.59
CA ALA A 234 7.48 -21.79 -28.18
C ALA A 234 8.04 -20.55 -27.48
N LYS A 235 8.86 -19.74 -28.17
CA LYS A 235 9.38 -18.46 -27.64
C LYS A 235 8.26 -17.42 -27.45
N ALA A 236 7.36 -17.28 -28.42
CA ALA A 236 6.19 -16.41 -28.29
C ALA A 236 5.29 -16.86 -27.13
N LEU A 237 5.07 -18.16 -26.98
CA LEU A 237 4.28 -18.73 -25.89
C LEU A 237 4.89 -18.45 -24.52
N VAL A 238 6.19 -18.71 -24.30
CA VAL A 238 6.83 -18.44 -23.01
C VAL A 238 6.85 -16.94 -22.68
N VAL A 239 6.93 -16.04 -23.66
CA VAL A 239 6.79 -14.59 -23.42
C VAL A 239 5.38 -14.26 -22.90
N LEU A 240 4.31 -14.79 -23.52
CA LEU A 240 2.94 -14.61 -23.05
C LEU A 240 2.75 -15.21 -21.65
N GLU A 241 3.26 -16.40 -21.39
CA GLU A 241 3.24 -17.04 -20.07
C GLU A 241 3.89 -16.15 -18.99
N LEU A 242 5.05 -15.59 -19.28
CA LEU A 242 5.80 -14.71 -18.37
C LEU A 242 5.09 -13.36 -18.17
N ILE A 243 4.46 -12.79 -19.19
CA ILE A 243 3.62 -11.60 -19.07
C ILE A 243 2.46 -11.91 -18.13
N GLY A 244 1.72 -13.01 -18.35
CA GLY A 244 0.60 -13.41 -17.47
C GLY A 244 1.06 -13.67 -16.04
N TYR A 245 2.19 -14.35 -15.87
CA TYR A 245 2.80 -14.60 -14.56
C TYR A 245 3.16 -13.32 -13.81
N SER A 246 3.62 -12.31 -14.54
CA SER A 246 3.97 -10.99 -13.96
C SER A 246 2.77 -10.22 -13.40
N LEU A 247 1.54 -10.66 -13.64
CA LEU A 247 0.33 -10.06 -13.08
C LEU A 247 -0.05 -10.66 -11.71
N LEU A 248 0.56 -11.78 -11.33
CA LEU A 248 0.30 -12.44 -10.05
C LEU A 248 0.99 -11.70 -8.89
N GLN A 249 0.33 -11.71 -7.74
CA GLN A 249 0.89 -11.22 -6.48
C GLN A 249 1.45 -12.38 -5.63
N ALA A 250 2.03 -13.38 -6.31
CA ALA A 250 2.63 -14.57 -5.72
C ALA A 250 3.67 -15.16 -6.68
N CYS A 251 4.54 -16.04 -6.17
CA CYS A 251 5.56 -16.74 -6.94
C CYS A 251 5.31 -18.27 -6.95
N PRO A 252 4.19 -18.77 -7.54
CA PRO A 252 3.91 -20.20 -7.56
C PRO A 252 4.94 -21.02 -8.36
N PHE A 253 5.59 -20.41 -9.35
CA PHE A 253 6.61 -21.00 -10.19
C PHE A 253 7.84 -20.09 -10.21
N PRO A 254 8.97 -20.46 -9.56
CA PRO A 254 10.17 -19.64 -9.59
C PRO A 254 10.63 -19.34 -11.02
N ALA A 255 10.63 -18.07 -11.41
CA ALA A 255 10.99 -17.63 -12.75
C ALA A 255 11.88 -16.38 -12.74
N PHE A 256 12.87 -16.37 -13.62
CA PHE A 256 13.77 -15.24 -13.87
C PHE A 256 13.95 -15.09 -15.40
N PRO A 257 13.12 -14.25 -16.06
CA PRO A 257 13.26 -13.97 -17.48
C PRO A 257 14.46 -13.10 -17.80
N MET A 258 15.28 -13.55 -18.76
CA MET A 258 16.45 -12.83 -19.25
C MET A 258 16.40 -12.72 -20.77
N LEU A 259 16.20 -11.50 -21.28
CA LEU A 259 16.14 -11.20 -22.70
C LEU A 259 17.55 -10.88 -23.20
N VAL A 260 18.08 -11.68 -24.14
CA VAL A 260 19.46 -11.54 -24.60
C VAL A 260 19.51 -11.23 -26.09
N GLY A 261 20.34 -10.26 -26.49
CA GLY A 261 20.55 -9.97 -27.91
C GLY A 261 21.16 -8.58 -28.19
N GLY A 262 21.85 -8.45 -29.31
CA GLY A 262 22.78 -7.39 -29.67
C GLY A 262 22.18 -6.02 -30.08
N GLY A 263 20.99 -5.65 -29.62
CA GLY A 263 20.36 -4.36 -29.94
C GLY A 263 19.51 -4.37 -31.22
N ALA A 264 18.62 -3.38 -31.36
CA ALA A 264 17.68 -3.21 -32.48
C ALA A 264 16.88 -4.49 -32.82
N ASN A 265 16.40 -5.21 -31.80
CA ASN A 265 15.77 -6.53 -31.88
C ASN A 265 14.39 -6.63 -31.20
N GLY A 266 13.87 -5.51 -30.69
CA GLY A 266 12.53 -5.44 -30.11
C GLY A 266 12.46 -5.61 -28.58
N LYS A 267 13.52 -6.00 -27.86
CA LYS A 267 13.51 -6.17 -26.39
C LYS A 267 12.89 -4.98 -25.65
N SER A 268 13.31 -3.75 -25.98
CA SER A 268 12.81 -2.54 -25.30
C SER A 268 11.31 -2.34 -25.51
N VAL A 269 10.81 -2.62 -26.72
CA VAL A 269 9.37 -2.54 -27.02
C VAL A 269 8.58 -3.51 -26.16
N LEU A 270 9.07 -4.76 -25.98
CA LEU A 270 8.44 -5.74 -25.09
C LEU A 270 8.39 -5.23 -23.64
N LEU A 271 9.50 -4.68 -23.14
CA LEU A 271 9.56 -4.15 -21.77
C LEU A 271 8.65 -2.93 -21.59
N ASP A 272 8.53 -2.06 -22.62
CA ASP A 272 7.61 -0.92 -22.61
C ASP A 272 6.14 -1.36 -22.57
N VAL A 273 5.78 -2.38 -23.35
CA VAL A 273 4.43 -2.98 -23.32
C VAL A 273 4.15 -3.54 -21.92
N LEU A 274 5.07 -4.30 -21.35
CA LEU A 274 4.92 -4.88 -20.01
C LEU A 274 4.79 -3.80 -18.94
N LEU A 275 5.62 -2.73 -19.00
CA LEU A 275 5.55 -1.60 -18.08
C LEU A 275 4.18 -0.91 -18.11
N ASN A 276 3.64 -0.70 -19.32
CA ASN A 276 2.33 -0.07 -19.45
C ASN A 276 1.17 -1.01 -19.08
N LEU A 277 1.32 -2.31 -19.27
CA LEU A 277 0.34 -3.30 -18.85
C LEU A 277 0.19 -3.35 -17.34
N VAL A 278 1.30 -3.40 -16.59
CA VAL A 278 1.27 -3.44 -15.12
C VAL A 278 1.10 -2.07 -14.48
N GLY A 279 1.41 -0.99 -15.20
CA GLY A 279 1.43 0.39 -14.70
C GLY A 279 2.72 0.75 -13.97
N ARG A 280 3.15 2.01 -14.11
CA ARG A 280 4.42 2.52 -13.55
C ARG A 280 4.50 2.36 -12.03
N ASP A 281 3.38 2.55 -11.34
CA ASP A 281 3.32 2.44 -9.87
C ASP A 281 3.54 1.02 -9.37
N GLN A 282 3.33 0.01 -10.23
CA GLN A 282 3.53 -1.41 -9.92
C GLN A 282 4.89 -1.93 -10.39
N ALA A 283 5.72 -1.06 -10.98
CA ALA A 283 7.04 -1.41 -11.49
C ALA A 283 8.15 -0.82 -10.61
N ALA A 284 9.30 -1.50 -10.59
CA ALA A 284 10.55 -1.02 -10.05
C ALA A 284 11.67 -1.19 -11.10
N ALA A 285 12.82 -0.54 -10.89
CA ALA A 285 14.01 -0.64 -11.74
C ALA A 285 15.27 -0.78 -10.88
N GLN A 286 15.31 -1.82 -10.06
CA GLN A 286 16.40 -2.05 -9.11
C GLN A 286 17.48 -2.97 -9.68
N PRO A 287 18.78 -2.62 -9.57
CA PRO A 287 19.87 -3.45 -10.05
C PRO A 287 19.91 -4.82 -9.34
N LEU A 288 20.01 -5.90 -10.11
CA LEU A 288 20.04 -7.27 -9.56
C LEU A 288 21.29 -7.53 -8.71
N ALA A 289 22.42 -6.89 -9.02
CA ALA A 289 23.63 -6.95 -8.19
C ALA A 289 23.45 -6.38 -6.79
N ARG A 290 22.39 -5.61 -6.54
CA ARG A 290 22.06 -5.03 -5.24
C ARG A 290 20.89 -5.73 -4.53
N LEU A 291 20.35 -6.81 -5.08
CA LEU A 291 19.38 -7.65 -4.36
C LEU A 291 19.97 -8.14 -3.04
N GLY A 292 19.17 -8.13 -1.96
CA GLY A 292 19.62 -8.41 -0.60
C GLY A 292 20.01 -7.16 0.21
N ASP A 293 20.22 -6.02 -0.43
CA ASP A 293 20.30 -4.72 0.25
C ASP A 293 18.88 -4.35 0.75
N ARG A 294 18.74 -4.04 2.05
CA ARG A 294 17.44 -3.79 2.67
C ARG A 294 16.65 -2.66 2.01
N PHE A 295 17.31 -1.58 1.59
CA PHE A 295 16.65 -0.46 0.91
C PHE A 295 16.19 -0.83 -0.50
N VAL A 296 16.98 -1.64 -1.23
CA VAL A 296 16.59 -2.17 -2.53
C VAL A 296 15.41 -3.11 -2.38
N ASN A 297 15.48 -4.04 -1.42
CA ASN A 297 14.37 -4.95 -1.13
C ASN A 297 13.09 -4.16 -0.77
N GLY A 298 13.21 -3.14 0.09
CA GLY A 298 12.08 -2.29 0.48
C GLY A 298 11.37 -1.66 -0.73
N SER A 299 12.12 -1.19 -1.73
CA SER A 299 11.56 -0.60 -2.95
C SER A 299 10.82 -1.59 -3.86
N LEU A 300 11.03 -2.90 -3.65
CA LEU A 300 10.34 -3.98 -4.38
C LEU A 300 9.06 -4.47 -3.69
N ARG A 301 8.80 -3.99 -2.46
CA ARG A 301 7.57 -4.35 -1.74
C ARG A 301 6.34 -3.89 -2.52
N GLY A 302 5.43 -4.81 -2.81
CA GLY A 302 4.18 -4.52 -3.50
C GLY A 302 4.32 -4.25 -5.00
N LYS A 303 5.49 -4.48 -5.61
CA LYS A 303 5.70 -4.31 -7.05
C LYS A 303 5.46 -5.62 -7.80
N LEU A 304 4.76 -5.53 -8.94
CA LEU A 304 4.50 -6.67 -9.82
C LEU A 304 5.72 -7.07 -10.64
N ILE A 305 6.50 -6.08 -11.06
CA ILE A 305 7.70 -6.31 -11.88
C ILE A 305 8.88 -5.47 -11.41
N ASN A 306 10.07 -5.98 -11.64
CA ASN A 306 11.31 -5.21 -11.63
C ASN A 306 11.90 -5.26 -13.04
N LEU A 307 11.96 -4.13 -13.73
CA LEU A 307 12.48 -4.03 -15.09
C LEU A 307 13.90 -3.50 -15.07
N LEU A 308 14.83 -4.29 -15.56
CA LEU A 308 16.21 -3.88 -15.78
C LEU A 308 16.49 -3.91 -17.30
N PRO A 309 16.31 -2.78 -18.00
CA PRO A 309 16.40 -2.74 -19.47
C PRO A 309 17.82 -2.92 -20.01
N GLU A 310 18.83 -2.75 -19.17
CA GLU A 310 20.22 -3.01 -19.50
C GLU A 310 21.02 -3.38 -18.25
N MET A 311 21.78 -4.45 -18.33
CA MET A 311 22.76 -4.84 -17.32
C MET A 311 24.15 -4.35 -17.71
N SER A 312 24.92 -3.92 -16.73
CA SER A 312 26.31 -3.52 -16.95
C SER A 312 27.16 -4.75 -17.35
N VAL A 313 28.08 -4.53 -18.28
CA VAL A 313 29.02 -5.59 -18.70
C VAL A 313 29.84 -6.05 -17.49
N GLY A 314 29.90 -7.35 -17.26
CA GLY A 314 30.62 -7.93 -16.11
C GLY A 314 29.88 -7.84 -14.79
N GLU A 315 28.64 -7.38 -14.76
CA GLU A 315 27.80 -7.38 -13.55
C GLU A 315 27.56 -8.82 -13.09
N ALA A 316 27.82 -9.07 -11.80
CA ALA A 316 27.62 -10.38 -11.19
C ALA A 316 26.24 -10.49 -10.53
N LEU A 317 25.56 -11.58 -10.76
CA LEU A 317 24.31 -11.87 -10.07
C LEU A 317 24.58 -12.23 -8.60
N LYS A 318 23.69 -11.80 -7.71
CA LYS A 318 23.64 -12.27 -6.31
C LYS A 318 22.72 -13.49 -6.22
N ASP A 319 23.30 -14.66 -6.38
CA ASP A 319 22.57 -15.91 -6.54
C ASP A 319 21.61 -16.24 -5.38
N GLY A 320 22.03 -16.05 -4.12
CA GLY A 320 21.19 -16.29 -2.95
C GLY A 320 19.95 -15.39 -2.91
N PRO A 321 20.11 -14.06 -2.90
CA PRO A 321 18.99 -13.14 -3.00
C PRO A 321 18.09 -13.34 -4.22
N LEU A 322 18.65 -13.61 -5.40
CA LEU A 322 17.87 -13.89 -6.61
C LEU A 322 16.96 -15.13 -6.43
N LYS A 323 17.51 -16.19 -5.81
CA LYS A 323 16.74 -17.40 -5.49
C LYS A 323 15.61 -17.11 -4.51
N ALA A 324 15.85 -16.34 -3.47
CA ALA A 324 14.85 -15.95 -2.48
C ALA A 324 13.72 -15.12 -3.13
N PHE A 325 14.07 -14.11 -3.93
CA PHE A 325 13.08 -13.28 -4.63
C PHE A 325 12.21 -14.07 -5.60
N THR A 326 12.81 -14.93 -6.42
CA THR A 326 12.07 -15.72 -7.41
C THR A 326 11.22 -16.83 -6.79
N ALA A 327 11.53 -17.26 -5.57
CA ALA A 327 10.73 -18.23 -4.81
C ALA A 327 9.63 -17.58 -3.97
N GLY A 328 9.65 -16.25 -3.79
CA GLY A 328 8.73 -15.58 -2.87
C GLY A 328 9.06 -15.86 -1.40
N ASP A 329 10.34 -16.15 -1.08
CA ASP A 329 10.78 -16.35 0.30
C ASP A 329 10.70 -15.03 1.09
N LEU A 330 10.56 -15.14 2.41
CA LEU A 330 10.54 -13.98 3.30
C LEU A 330 11.88 -13.23 3.24
N VAL A 331 11.83 -11.94 2.95
CA VAL A 331 13.01 -11.07 2.87
C VAL A 331 12.83 -9.83 3.74
N SER A 332 13.95 -9.31 4.26
CA SER A 332 13.95 -8.05 5.02
C SER A 332 14.05 -6.87 4.07
N GLY A 333 13.22 -5.85 4.32
CA GLY A 333 13.24 -4.55 3.65
C GLY A 333 13.27 -3.41 4.65
N GLU A 334 13.68 -2.23 4.19
CA GLU A 334 13.72 -1.02 5.01
C GLU A 334 13.44 0.20 4.12
N PHE A 335 12.68 1.17 4.63
CA PHE A 335 12.60 2.50 4.05
C PHE A 335 13.45 3.48 4.84
N LYS A 336 14.04 4.46 4.18
CA LYS A 336 14.91 5.43 4.84
C LYS A 336 14.18 6.15 5.99
N GLY A 337 14.72 6.02 7.20
CA GLY A 337 14.15 6.65 8.40
C GLY A 337 12.93 5.94 8.99
N GLN A 338 12.69 4.70 8.61
CA GLN A 338 11.63 3.85 9.17
C GLN A 338 12.22 2.56 9.71
N ASP A 339 11.47 1.86 10.56
CA ASP A 339 11.84 0.54 11.05
C ASP A 339 11.86 -0.48 9.91
N GLY A 340 12.77 -1.46 10.00
CA GLY A 340 12.83 -2.58 9.07
C GLY A 340 11.57 -3.44 9.16
N PHE A 341 11.21 -4.05 8.04
CA PHE A 341 10.06 -4.96 7.93
C PHE A 341 10.42 -6.21 7.13
N GLU A 342 9.61 -7.24 7.27
CA GLU A 342 9.70 -8.46 6.46
C GLU A 342 8.50 -8.56 5.51
N PHE A 343 8.74 -9.07 4.31
CA PHE A 343 7.69 -9.27 3.31
C PHE A 343 8.06 -10.40 2.35
N LYS A 344 7.05 -10.97 1.70
CA LYS A 344 7.25 -11.91 0.59
C LYS A 344 7.22 -11.13 -0.72
N PRO A 345 8.32 -11.11 -1.48
CA PRO A 345 8.34 -10.50 -2.80
C PRO A 345 7.54 -11.33 -3.80
N PHE A 346 6.91 -10.66 -4.76
CA PHE A 346 6.25 -11.30 -5.90
C PHE A 346 6.63 -10.65 -7.23
N SER A 347 7.56 -9.69 -7.20
CA SER A 347 8.03 -9.03 -8.41
C SER A 347 8.71 -10.02 -9.36
N THR A 348 8.18 -10.15 -10.58
CA THR A 348 8.92 -10.85 -11.64
C THR A 348 10.10 -9.98 -12.07
N LEU A 349 11.31 -10.56 -12.01
CA LEU A 349 12.57 -9.86 -12.29
C LEU A 349 12.93 -9.94 -13.77
N TRP A 350 12.43 -9.01 -14.60
CA TRP A 350 12.75 -8.95 -16.02
C TRP A 350 14.07 -8.24 -16.25
N THR A 351 14.93 -8.89 -17.00
CA THR A 351 16.25 -8.34 -17.34
C THR A 351 16.48 -8.41 -18.83
N ALA A 352 16.99 -7.34 -19.42
CA ALA A 352 17.51 -7.34 -20.77
C ALA A 352 19.03 -7.09 -20.76
N THR A 353 19.74 -7.76 -21.63
CA THR A 353 21.19 -7.61 -21.73
C THR A 353 21.66 -7.87 -23.15
N ASN A 354 22.81 -7.31 -23.52
CA ASN A 354 23.49 -7.63 -24.76
C ASN A 354 24.51 -8.75 -24.57
N THR A 355 25.02 -8.92 -23.35
CA THR A 355 25.97 -9.96 -22.96
C THR A 355 25.48 -10.63 -21.69
N MET A 356 25.71 -11.93 -21.55
CA MET A 356 25.29 -12.67 -20.36
C MET A 356 26.01 -12.15 -19.11
N PRO A 357 25.32 -12.01 -17.97
CA PRO A 357 25.95 -11.64 -16.70
C PRO A 357 26.80 -12.80 -16.17
N TYR A 358 27.71 -12.47 -15.26
CA TYR A 358 28.46 -13.52 -14.57
C TYR A 358 27.64 -14.14 -13.44
N THR A 359 27.66 -15.47 -13.34
CA THR A 359 27.08 -16.21 -12.20
C THR A 359 28.11 -17.21 -11.64
N ARG A 360 28.08 -17.39 -10.32
CA ARG A 360 28.85 -18.44 -9.64
C ARG A 360 28.02 -19.69 -9.37
N ASP A 361 26.72 -19.58 -9.54
CA ASP A 361 25.79 -20.65 -9.22
C ASP A 361 25.34 -21.39 -10.49
N LEU A 362 26.02 -22.45 -10.77
CA LEU A 362 25.70 -23.36 -11.89
C LEU A 362 24.80 -24.53 -11.48
N SER A 363 24.10 -24.41 -10.33
CA SER A 363 23.23 -25.47 -9.82
C SER A 363 21.95 -25.61 -10.64
N ASP A 364 21.33 -26.79 -10.57
CA ASP A 364 19.97 -27.02 -11.08
C ASP A 364 18.94 -26.03 -10.53
N GLY A 365 19.19 -25.56 -9.31
CA GLY A 365 18.38 -24.54 -8.68
C GLY A 365 18.35 -23.22 -9.44
N MET A 366 19.47 -22.77 -10.01
CA MET A 366 19.57 -21.60 -10.88
C MET A 366 19.00 -21.92 -12.27
N ALA A 367 19.38 -23.07 -12.85
CA ALA A 367 18.95 -23.50 -14.18
C ALA A 367 17.42 -23.53 -14.33
N ARG A 368 16.73 -24.14 -13.35
CA ARG A 368 15.26 -24.31 -13.45
C ARG A 368 14.46 -23.02 -13.35
N ARG A 369 15.01 -21.95 -12.73
CA ARG A 369 14.32 -20.66 -12.62
C ARG A 369 14.71 -19.67 -13.70
N THR A 370 15.87 -19.84 -14.33
CA THR A 370 16.31 -18.94 -15.39
C THR A 370 15.67 -19.31 -16.73
N ILE A 371 15.05 -18.32 -17.37
CA ILE A 371 14.46 -18.46 -18.70
C ILE A 371 15.15 -17.46 -19.61
N VAL A 372 16.19 -17.93 -20.30
CA VAL A 372 16.92 -17.13 -21.28
C VAL A 372 16.10 -17.06 -22.56
N ILE A 373 15.84 -15.87 -23.08
CA ILE A 373 15.10 -15.66 -24.32
C ILE A 373 16.02 -14.93 -25.30
N PRO A 374 16.67 -15.63 -26.24
CA PRO A 374 17.51 -15.03 -27.25
C PRO A 374 16.68 -14.22 -28.26
N PHE A 375 17.10 -13.01 -28.58
CA PHE A 375 16.55 -12.15 -29.61
C PHE A 375 17.55 -12.09 -30.79
N ASN A 376 17.45 -13.06 -31.68
CA ASN A 376 18.44 -13.29 -32.72
C ASN A 376 18.24 -12.42 -33.97
N ARG A 377 17.02 -11.88 -34.17
CA ARG A 377 16.76 -10.97 -35.30
C ARG A 377 17.24 -9.56 -34.99
N ARG A 378 17.80 -8.91 -35.99
CA ARG A 378 18.11 -7.48 -35.95
C ARG A 378 17.30 -6.77 -37.04
N PHE A 379 16.59 -5.70 -36.66
CA PHE A 379 15.81 -4.89 -37.58
C PHE A 379 16.68 -3.79 -38.19
N ASN A 380 16.64 -3.70 -39.51
CA ASN A 380 17.22 -2.58 -40.25
C ASN A 380 16.40 -1.31 -40.03
N GLU A 381 16.97 -0.16 -40.33
CA GLU A 381 16.32 1.14 -40.11
C GLU A 381 14.98 1.26 -40.85
N SER A 382 14.93 0.74 -42.10
CA SER A 382 13.73 0.74 -42.93
C SER A 382 12.62 -0.23 -42.48
N GLU A 383 12.94 -1.20 -41.62
CA GLU A 383 11.97 -2.14 -41.08
C GLU A 383 11.33 -1.67 -39.75
N ARG A 384 11.88 -0.59 -39.18
CA ARG A 384 11.45 -0.08 -37.90
C ARG A 384 10.18 0.76 -38.05
N ASP A 385 9.15 0.42 -37.27
CA ASP A 385 7.94 1.21 -37.14
C ASP A 385 8.10 2.12 -35.91
N PRO A 386 8.25 3.44 -36.09
CA PRO A 386 8.41 4.38 -34.98
C PRO A 386 7.18 4.44 -34.06
N ASP A 387 6.00 4.11 -34.58
CA ASP A 387 4.74 4.14 -33.84
C ASP A 387 4.35 2.77 -33.27
N LEU A 388 5.23 1.77 -33.37
CA LEU A 388 4.94 0.40 -32.97
C LEU A 388 4.47 0.32 -31.52
N THR A 389 5.19 0.92 -30.58
CA THR A 389 4.81 0.91 -29.16
C THR A 389 3.42 1.48 -28.97
N GLY A 390 3.10 2.65 -29.59
CA GLY A 390 1.76 3.24 -29.51
C GLY A 390 0.67 2.29 -30.00
N LYS A 391 0.89 1.60 -31.14
CA LYS A 391 -0.05 0.62 -31.67
C LYS A 391 -0.25 -0.56 -30.71
N LEU A 392 0.81 -1.09 -30.10
CA LEU A 392 0.74 -2.19 -29.15
C LEU A 392 0.01 -1.79 -27.86
N LEU A 393 0.18 -0.55 -27.39
CA LEU A 393 -0.49 -0.07 -26.18
C LEU A 393 -2.02 0.03 -26.34
N THR A 394 -2.53 0.17 -27.58
CA THR A 394 -4.00 0.11 -27.80
C THR A 394 -4.56 -1.30 -27.67
N GLU A 395 -3.71 -2.33 -27.69
CA GLU A 395 -4.09 -3.74 -27.59
C GLU A 395 -3.89 -4.33 -26.17
N LEU A 396 -3.57 -3.53 -25.16
CA LEU A 396 -3.29 -4.01 -23.79
C LEU A 396 -4.38 -4.97 -23.24
N PRO A 397 -5.69 -4.75 -23.40
CA PRO A 397 -6.70 -5.70 -22.96
C PRO A 397 -6.53 -7.08 -23.64
N GLY A 398 -6.29 -7.12 -24.94
CA GLY A 398 -6.07 -8.35 -25.70
C GLY A 398 -4.74 -9.05 -25.34
N ILE A 399 -3.68 -8.28 -25.10
CA ILE A 399 -2.40 -8.80 -24.62
C ILE A 399 -2.58 -9.47 -23.25
N MET A 400 -3.32 -8.80 -22.35
CA MET A 400 -3.65 -9.36 -21.04
C MET A 400 -4.46 -10.65 -21.16
N ALA A 401 -5.49 -10.67 -21.98
CA ALA A 401 -6.32 -11.86 -22.19
C ALA A 401 -5.49 -13.04 -22.74
N ALA A 402 -4.67 -12.80 -23.76
CA ALA A 402 -3.77 -13.82 -24.33
C ALA A 402 -2.73 -14.32 -23.31
N ALA A 403 -2.13 -13.42 -22.53
CA ALA A 403 -1.16 -13.76 -21.50
C ALA A 403 -1.78 -14.56 -20.35
N LEU A 404 -2.99 -14.20 -19.90
CA LEU A 404 -3.72 -14.94 -18.87
C LEU A 404 -4.14 -16.32 -19.36
N HIS A 405 -4.52 -16.45 -20.64
CA HIS A 405 -4.80 -17.74 -21.24
C HIS A 405 -3.54 -18.62 -21.29
N ALA A 406 -2.39 -18.07 -21.70
CA ALA A 406 -1.11 -18.77 -21.69
C ALA A 406 -0.70 -19.21 -20.28
N LEU A 407 -0.95 -18.39 -19.26
CA LEU A 407 -0.66 -18.70 -17.86
C LEU A 407 -1.44 -19.93 -17.36
N LEU A 408 -2.67 -20.17 -17.83
CA LEU A 408 -3.40 -21.41 -17.47
C LEU A 408 -2.62 -22.65 -17.91
N GLY A 409 -1.99 -22.60 -19.07
CA GLY A 409 -1.12 -23.69 -19.53
C GLY A 409 0.10 -23.93 -18.63
N VAL A 410 0.64 -22.89 -17.98
CA VAL A 410 1.71 -23.02 -16.97
C VAL A 410 1.22 -23.80 -15.76
N TYR A 411 0.01 -23.47 -15.26
CA TYR A 411 -0.59 -24.21 -14.14
C TYR A 411 -0.88 -25.68 -14.49
N GLU A 412 -1.38 -25.94 -15.69
CA GLU A 412 -1.68 -27.30 -16.16
C GLU A 412 -0.42 -28.17 -16.30
N ARG A 413 0.66 -27.59 -16.82
CA ARG A 413 1.94 -28.29 -16.99
C ARG A 413 2.80 -28.33 -15.73
N GLY A 414 2.49 -27.51 -14.73
CA GLY A 414 3.34 -27.32 -13.56
C GLY A 414 4.63 -26.54 -13.84
N GLY A 415 4.69 -25.76 -14.91
CA GLY A 415 5.87 -24.97 -15.27
C GLY A 415 5.78 -24.29 -16.63
N PHE A 416 6.73 -23.40 -16.88
CA PHE A 416 6.83 -22.62 -18.12
C PHE A 416 7.25 -23.49 -19.32
N THR A 417 6.82 -23.10 -20.51
CA THR A 417 7.36 -23.59 -21.77
C THR A 417 8.88 -23.39 -21.80
N ARG A 418 9.61 -24.38 -22.28
CA ARG A 418 11.07 -24.37 -22.39
C ARG A 418 11.50 -24.49 -23.87
N PRO A 419 11.59 -23.34 -24.61
CA PRO A 419 12.06 -23.38 -26.01
C PRO A 419 13.44 -23.98 -26.13
N ALA A 420 13.71 -24.69 -27.23
CA ALA A 420 15.01 -25.35 -27.46
C ALA A 420 16.17 -24.32 -27.49
N SER A 421 15.95 -23.17 -28.16
CA SER A 421 16.93 -22.08 -28.18
C SER A 421 17.19 -21.46 -26.81
N SER A 422 16.17 -21.38 -25.93
CA SER A 422 16.31 -20.92 -24.54
C SER A 422 17.17 -21.90 -23.72
N GLN A 423 16.95 -23.18 -23.87
CA GLN A 423 17.74 -24.24 -23.18
C GLN A 423 19.19 -24.23 -23.66
N ALA A 424 19.42 -24.11 -24.98
CA ALA A 424 20.76 -24.02 -25.55
C ALA A 424 21.52 -22.78 -25.03
N ALA A 425 20.87 -21.61 -25.04
CA ALA A 425 21.48 -20.37 -24.52
C ALA A 425 21.77 -20.43 -23.00
N LEU A 426 20.94 -21.11 -22.23
CA LEU A 426 21.18 -21.34 -20.79
C LEU A 426 22.40 -22.25 -20.59
N ALA A 427 22.49 -23.32 -21.35
CA ALA A 427 23.62 -24.28 -21.28
C ALA A 427 24.96 -23.63 -21.69
N GLU A 428 24.95 -22.80 -22.74
CA GLU A 428 26.09 -22.00 -23.17
C GLU A 428 26.53 -21.02 -22.10
N TRP A 429 25.58 -20.26 -21.51
CA TRP A 429 25.87 -19.34 -20.41
C TRP A 429 26.52 -20.03 -19.22
N PHE A 430 26.06 -21.22 -18.84
CA PHE A 430 26.63 -21.96 -17.72
C PHE A 430 28.05 -22.45 -18.06
N LYS A 431 28.27 -22.93 -19.30
CA LYS A 431 29.60 -23.31 -19.78
C LYS A 431 30.59 -22.14 -19.73
N ASP A 432 30.19 -20.97 -20.24
CA ASP A 432 30.99 -19.74 -20.23
C ASP A 432 31.26 -19.20 -18.82
N SER A 433 30.39 -19.51 -17.87
CA SER A 433 30.54 -19.09 -16.46
C SER A 433 31.40 -20.07 -15.64
N ASP A 434 31.65 -21.28 -16.13
CA ASP A 434 32.48 -22.30 -15.45
C ASP A 434 33.96 -22.07 -15.71
N GLN A 435 34.57 -21.19 -14.88
CA GLN A 435 35.99 -20.86 -15.00
C GLN A 435 36.94 -22.06 -14.79
N VAL A 436 36.50 -23.09 -14.04
CA VAL A 436 37.30 -24.29 -13.80
C VAL A 436 37.29 -25.15 -15.05
N ALA A 437 36.14 -25.35 -15.70
CA ALA A 437 36.04 -26.08 -16.94
C ALA A 437 36.82 -25.36 -18.06
N LEU A 438 36.70 -24.03 -18.18
CA LEU A 438 37.47 -23.24 -19.18
C LEU A 438 38.97 -23.36 -18.95
N PHE A 439 39.45 -23.28 -17.71
CA PHE A 439 40.87 -23.48 -17.41
C PHE A 439 41.39 -24.89 -17.80
N VAL A 440 40.56 -25.92 -17.61
CA VAL A 440 40.92 -27.31 -17.97
C VAL A 440 40.92 -27.53 -19.49
N GLU A 441 40.06 -26.84 -20.25
CA GLU A 441 40.02 -26.88 -21.72
C GLU A 441 41.25 -26.17 -22.35
N ASP A 442 41.86 -25.19 -21.67
CA ASP A 442 43.01 -24.39 -22.14
C ASP A 442 44.38 -25.04 -21.80
N VAL A 443 44.44 -26.11 -21.00
CA VAL A 443 45.63 -26.84 -20.57
C VAL A 443 45.73 -28.21 -21.28
#